data_ec1b4edd6160d3b60e3bab2118d79f12
#
_entry.id   ec1b4edd6160d3b60e3bab2118d79f12
#
_cell.length_a   1.000
_cell.length_b   1.000
_cell.length_c   1.000
_cell.angle_alpha   90.00
_cell.angle_beta   90.00
_cell.angle_gamma   90.00
#
_symmetry.space_group_name_H-M   'P 1'
#
loop_
_entity.id
_entity.type
_entity.pdbx_description
1 polymer ?
#
loop_
_entity_poly.entity_id
_entity_poly.type
_entity_poly.pdbx_seq_one_letter_code
_entity_poly.pdbx_strand_id
1 'polypeptide(L)'
;MTQFKRLLGFVGALCAGTIAATSAVAADIDFGKVGDPVKLVVGYQPYYTESWSGVIMRSKKFYEKYLPKGSTVDFQIGLQGAIIVNNLLAGKQHIGYMGDMPAIVSTTKPEVADVRLVAVVGMGWDQCNVFLVRNDAPKFASDQEAIKWLDGKQVAVPKGSCTDRFAQAVFKKAGVTPSAYLNQNIEVITSNFRAGKIDAAVIWEPTVSRLVQEGLARKVATGASVSENDAGFLGMRADLIKQRPDVVKAWLNAELDAQQFFADPKNAMEISKIAQEQTTGFSQKVLWMAAYGTYPKEGGGTPTRIILPYAFTPEAMELIKRASAFLFEIKSISSATLRPDAVMPEFAQAVLKERGLTAPLGEIKQLPDSAYTGAK
;
A
#
# COMPACT_ATOMS: atom_id res chain seq x y z
N MET A 1 41.84 -74.04 11.28
CA MET A 1 42.90 -73.05 11.01
C MET A 1 42.18 -71.67 10.87
N THR A 2 42.04 -70.99 11.96
CA THR A 2 42.76 -69.84 12.47
C THR A 2 42.68 -68.64 11.56
N GLN A 3 41.91 -67.61 11.89
CA GLN A 3 42.49 -66.34 12.33
C GLN A 3 41.42 -65.36 12.86
N PHE A 4 41.63 -64.91 14.08
CA PHE A 4 41.03 -63.73 14.75
C PHE A 4 41.48 -62.45 14.09
N LYS A 5 40.55 -61.54 13.81
CA LYS A 5 40.88 -60.13 13.63
C LYS A 5 40.02 -59.27 14.55
N ARG A 6 40.73 -58.51 15.38
CA ARG A 6 40.23 -57.53 16.36
C ARG A 6 39.52 -56.36 15.70
N LEU A 7 38.32 -56.00 16.17
CA LEU A 7 37.65 -54.75 15.89
C LEU A 7 38.12 -53.72 16.91
N LEU A 8 38.80 -52.69 16.46
CA LEU A 8 39.03 -51.46 17.22
C LEU A 8 37.75 -50.56 17.09
N GLY A 9 37.13 -50.25 18.21
CA GLY A 9 36.05 -49.29 18.30
C GLY A 9 36.59 -47.88 18.22
N PHE A 10 36.09 -47.11 17.26
CA PHE A 10 36.23 -45.66 17.22
C PHE A 10 34.96 -45.03 17.85
N VAL A 11 35.11 -44.47 19.04
CA VAL A 11 34.12 -43.61 19.68
C VAL A 11 34.30 -42.22 19.09
N GLY A 12 33.44 -41.88 18.13
CA GLY A 12 33.33 -40.52 17.60
C GLY A 12 32.43 -39.68 18.52
N ALA A 13 33.01 -38.76 19.26
CA ALA A 13 32.26 -37.74 20.00
C ALA A 13 31.61 -36.77 19.02
N LEU A 14 30.27 -36.84 18.83
CA LEU A 14 29.50 -35.81 18.15
C LEU A 14 29.42 -34.57 19.07
N CYS A 15 30.24 -33.57 18.83
CA CYS A 15 30.00 -32.21 19.34
C CYS A 15 28.79 -31.62 18.60
N ALA A 16 27.62 -31.71 19.22
CA ALA A 16 26.45 -30.93 18.80
C ALA A 16 26.70 -29.45 19.12
N GLY A 17 27.27 -28.72 18.16
CA GLY A 17 27.36 -27.30 18.22
C GLY A 17 25.96 -26.71 18.01
N THR A 18 25.31 -26.25 19.08
CA THR A 18 24.12 -25.38 18.99
C THR A 18 24.52 -24.05 18.34
N ILE A 19 24.24 -23.94 17.05
CA ILE A 19 24.29 -22.64 16.38
C ILE A 19 23.12 -21.83 16.95
N ALA A 20 23.39 -20.98 17.93
CA ALA A 20 22.47 -19.95 18.35
C ALA A 20 22.32 -18.98 17.16
N ALA A 21 21.19 -19.05 16.47
CA ALA A 21 20.81 -18.06 15.49
C ALA A 21 20.61 -16.74 16.26
N THR A 22 21.64 -15.92 16.37
CA THR A 22 21.53 -14.55 16.83
C THR A 22 20.70 -13.83 15.77
N SER A 23 19.46 -13.48 16.09
CA SER A 23 18.67 -12.54 15.31
C SER A 23 19.51 -11.26 15.18
N ALA A 24 20.04 -10.98 14.00
CA ALA A 24 20.76 -9.75 13.75
C ALA A 24 19.74 -8.61 13.85
N VAL A 25 19.75 -7.88 14.97
CA VAL A 25 19.09 -6.59 15.09
C VAL A 25 19.74 -5.70 14.05
N ALA A 26 18.94 -5.10 13.15
CA ALA A 26 19.48 -4.12 12.23
C ALA A 26 20.04 -2.95 13.07
N ALA A 27 21.33 -2.67 12.94
CA ALA A 27 21.96 -1.56 13.64
C ALA A 27 21.24 -0.26 13.27
N ASP A 28 21.12 0.64 14.25
CA ASP A 28 20.62 2.00 14.01
C ASP A 28 21.48 2.65 12.91
N ILE A 29 20.80 3.28 11.96
CA ILE A 29 21.47 4.03 10.89
C ILE A 29 21.87 5.38 11.46
N ASP A 30 23.09 5.80 11.18
CA ASP A 30 23.55 7.16 11.50
C ASP A 30 23.10 8.12 10.40
N PHE A 31 22.21 9.05 10.75
CA PHE A 31 21.68 10.08 9.84
C PHE A 31 22.40 11.44 9.99
N GLY A 32 23.46 11.52 10.78
CA GLY A 32 24.20 12.75 11.06
C GLY A 32 23.47 13.68 12.03
N LYS A 33 23.92 14.93 12.12
CA LYS A 33 23.38 15.92 13.06
C LYS A 33 22.23 16.73 12.44
N VAL A 34 21.36 17.27 13.30
CA VAL A 34 20.32 18.23 12.90
C VAL A 34 20.94 19.37 12.08
N GLY A 35 20.34 19.63 10.90
CA GLY A 35 20.79 20.66 9.96
C GLY A 35 21.84 20.19 8.93
N ASP A 36 22.51 19.05 9.13
CA ASP A 36 23.44 18.50 8.13
C ASP A 36 22.69 17.95 6.90
N PRO A 37 23.31 17.92 5.71
CA PRO A 37 22.77 17.20 4.57
C PRO A 37 22.50 15.74 4.90
N VAL A 38 21.41 15.19 4.41
CA VAL A 38 21.01 13.79 4.64
C VAL A 38 20.89 13.03 3.32
N LYS A 39 21.21 11.73 3.37
CA LYS A 39 20.95 10.80 2.25
C LYS A 39 19.73 9.94 2.62
N LEU A 40 18.63 10.14 1.90
CA LEU A 40 17.40 9.39 2.13
C LEU A 40 17.17 8.36 1.02
N VAL A 41 16.66 7.19 1.40
CA VAL A 41 16.15 6.17 0.48
C VAL A 41 14.66 5.99 0.80
N VAL A 42 13.83 6.15 -0.23
CA VAL A 42 12.38 6.20 -0.09
C VAL A 42 11.74 5.10 -0.92
N GLY A 43 10.99 4.19 -0.27
CA GLY A 43 10.15 3.23 -0.94
C GLY A 43 8.80 3.84 -1.31
N TYR A 44 8.36 3.66 -2.56
CA TYR A 44 7.08 4.19 -3.02
C TYR A 44 6.41 3.28 -4.05
N GLN A 45 5.10 3.46 -4.27
CA GLN A 45 4.28 2.55 -5.08
C GLN A 45 3.57 3.30 -6.22
N PRO A 46 4.17 3.40 -7.44
CA PRO A 46 3.48 4.03 -8.56
C PRO A 46 2.28 3.22 -9.09
N TYR A 47 2.19 1.95 -8.70
CA TYR A 47 1.08 1.04 -9.03
C TYR A 47 -0.01 0.99 -7.94
N TYR A 48 -0.10 2.01 -7.10
CA TYR A 48 -1.13 2.16 -6.07
C TYR A 48 -1.52 3.63 -5.90
N THR A 49 -2.69 3.99 -6.39
CA THR A 49 -3.14 5.38 -6.57
C THR A 49 -3.25 6.19 -5.29
N GLU A 50 -3.67 5.60 -4.19
CA GLU A 50 -3.75 6.31 -2.90
C GLU A 50 -2.40 6.77 -2.34
N SER A 51 -1.29 6.21 -2.82
CA SER A 51 0.06 6.64 -2.44
C SER A 51 0.76 7.51 -3.50
N TRP A 52 0.01 8.10 -4.44
CA TRP A 52 0.60 8.88 -5.52
C TRP A 52 1.18 10.23 -5.09
N SER A 53 0.95 10.68 -3.85
CA SER A 53 1.77 11.76 -3.28
C SER A 53 3.27 11.42 -3.35
N GLY A 54 3.67 10.16 -3.13
CA GLY A 54 5.03 9.70 -3.32
C GLY A 54 5.52 9.76 -4.78
N VAL A 55 4.63 9.48 -5.75
CA VAL A 55 4.90 9.61 -7.20
C VAL A 55 5.12 11.07 -7.59
N ILE A 56 4.27 11.95 -7.07
CA ILE A 56 4.37 13.40 -7.25
C ILE A 56 5.65 13.92 -6.59
N MET A 57 5.93 13.48 -5.36
CA MET A 57 7.12 13.85 -4.59
C MET A 57 8.40 13.54 -5.37
N ARG A 58 8.51 12.36 -5.98
CA ARG A 58 9.66 11.98 -6.79
C ARG A 58 9.85 12.89 -8.01
N SER A 59 8.77 13.23 -8.71
CA SER A 59 8.83 14.03 -9.94
C SER A 59 8.99 15.52 -9.67
N LYS A 60 8.18 16.07 -8.76
CA LYS A 60 8.16 17.51 -8.46
C LYS A 60 9.24 17.94 -7.47
N LYS A 61 9.83 16.97 -6.75
CA LYS A 61 10.93 17.19 -5.78
C LYS A 61 10.62 18.25 -4.72
N PHE A 62 9.38 18.32 -4.25
CA PHE A 62 9.00 19.31 -3.23
C PHE A 62 9.89 19.28 -1.98
N TYR A 63 10.50 18.13 -1.67
CA TYR A 63 11.45 17.97 -0.56
C TYR A 63 12.70 18.86 -0.69
N GLU A 64 13.13 19.24 -1.90
CA GLU A 64 14.30 20.11 -2.10
C GLU A 64 14.11 21.50 -1.47
N LYS A 65 12.86 21.94 -1.33
CA LYS A 65 12.49 23.22 -0.68
C LYS A 65 12.72 23.21 0.83
N TYR A 66 12.66 22.03 1.46
CA TYR A 66 12.60 21.91 2.92
C TYR A 66 13.77 21.16 3.53
N LEU A 67 14.38 20.21 2.82
CA LEU A 67 15.53 19.47 3.32
C LEU A 67 16.77 20.35 3.40
N PRO A 68 17.70 20.08 4.33
CA PRO A 68 18.98 20.75 4.38
C PRO A 68 19.69 20.74 3.05
N LYS A 69 20.30 21.87 2.67
CA LYS A 69 21.00 22.00 1.36
C LYS A 69 22.09 20.95 1.19
N GLY A 70 22.12 20.28 0.05
CA GLY A 70 23.04 19.18 -0.25
C GLY A 70 22.49 17.80 0.12
N SER A 71 21.29 17.70 0.66
CA SER A 71 20.61 16.43 0.87
C SER A 71 20.29 15.75 -0.47
N THR A 72 20.28 14.40 -0.46
CA THR A 72 19.94 13.59 -1.64
C THR A 72 18.83 12.60 -1.29
N VAL A 73 17.98 12.32 -2.28
CA VAL A 73 16.87 11.36 -2.12
C VAL A 73 16.89 10.37 -3.28
N ASP A 74 16.98 9.08 -2.95
CA ASP A 74 16.82 7.97 -3.88
C ASP A 74 15.43 7.35 -3.72
N PHE A 75 14.63 7.32 -4.80
CA PHE A 75 13.30 6.72 -4.80
C PHE A 75 13.34 5.33 -5.42
N GLN A 76 12.91 4.34 -4.65
CA GLN A 76 12.90 2.93 -5.03
C GLN A 76 11.46 2.41 -5.15
N ILE A 77 11.13 1.83 -6.31
CA ILE A 77 9.80 1.28 -6.57
C ILE A 77 9.58 0.01 -5.74
N GLY A 78 8.52 -0.01 -4.97
CA GLY A 78 7.92 -1.21 -4.42
C GLY A 78 6.70 -1.60 -5.25
N LEU A 79 6.76 -2.71 -5.99
CA LEU A 79 5.60 -3.22 -6.73
C LEU A 79 4.44 -3.59 -5.80
N GLN A 80 4.76 -3.93 -4.56
CA GLN A 80 3.82 -4.24 -3.48
C GLN A 80 4.39 -3.74 -2.15
N GLY A 81 3.52 -3.39 -1.20
CA GLY A 81 3.93 -2.86 0.10
C GLY A 81 4.88 -3.77 0.89
N ALA A 82 4.74 -5.08 0.75
CA ALA A 82 5.64 -6.05 1.42
C ALA A 82 7.12 -5.87 1.02
N ILE A 83 7.42 -5.42 -0.19
CA ILE A 83 8.79 -5.13 -0.65
C ILE A 83 9.35 -3.94 0.13
N ILE A 84 8.54 -2.90 0.33
CA ILE A 84 8.91 -1.70 1.09
C ILE A 84 9.11 -2.07 2.57
N VAL A 85 8.20 -2.86 3.16
CA VAL A 85 8.35 -3.36 4.53
C VAL A 85 9.69 -4.07 4.72
N ASN A 86 10.00 -5.03 3.84
CA ASN A 86 11.25 -5.78 3.93
C ASN A 86 12.49 -4.87 3.82
N ASN A 87 12.45 -3.86 2.96
CA ASN A 87 13.55 -2.91 2.81
C ASN A 87 13.69 -1.95 4.01
N LEU A 88 12.57 -1.51 4.60
CA LEU A 88 12.59 -0.73 5.85
C LEU A 88 13.19 -1.54 7.00
N LEU A 89 12.75 -2.79 7.17
CA LEU A 89 13.25 -3.70 8.21
C LEU A 89 14.74 -4.05 8.00
N ALA A 90 15.18 -4.14 6.74
CA ALA A 90 16.58 -4.39 6.39
C ALA A 90 17.47 -3.14 6.42
N GLY A 91 16.93 -1.95 6.76
CA GLY A 91 17.68 -0.69 6.75
C GLY A 91 18.04 -0.17 5.36
N LYS A 92 17.48 -0.74 4.30
CA LYS A 92 17.71 -0.33 2.91
C LYS A 92 16.86 0.85 2.46
N GLN A 93 15.76 1.10 3.17
CA GLN A 93 14.88 2.25 3.00
C GLN A 93 14.64 2.91 4.35
N HIS A 94 14.45 4.23 4.35
CA HIS A 94 14.29 5.05 5.55
C HIS A 94 12.86 5.55 5.71
N ILE A 95 12.18 5.77 4.59
CA ILE A 95 10.82 6.26 4.45
C ILE A 95 10.07 5.32 3.49
N GLY A 96 8.80 5.04 3.75
CA GLY A 96 8.00 4.16 2.91
C GLY A 96 6.56 4.62 2.77
N TYR A 97 6.07 4.64 1.53
CA TYR A 97 4.67 4.83 1.17
C TYR A 97 4.01 3.48 1.00
N MET A 98 3.05 3.13 1.83
CA MET A 98 2.50 1.77 1.91
C MET A 98 0.98 1.80 2.12
N GLY A 99 0.25 0.84 1.57
CA GLY A 99 -1.14 0.60 1.95
C GLY A 99 -1.27 0.16 3.41
N ASP A 100 -2.49 0.10 3.95
CA ASP A 100 -2.80 -0.13 5.36
C ASP A 100 -2.14 -1.40 5.94
N MET A 101 -2.31 -2.55 5.29
CA MET A 101 -1.82 -3.81 5.81
C MET A 101 -0.27 -3.86 5.92
N PRO A 102 0.50 -3.58 4.86
CA PRO A 102 1.96 -3.55 4.96
C PRO A 102 2.45 -2.44 5.89
N ALA A 103 1.80 -1.29 5.94
CA ALA A 103 2.15 -0.21 6.88
C ALA A 103 2.04 -0.69 8.33
N ILE A 104 0.95 -1.35 8.70
CA ILE A 104 0.76 -1.94 10.03
C ILE A 104 1.84 -3.00 10.30
N VAL A 105 2.05 -3.95 9.37
CA VAL A 105 3.06 -5.00 9.53
C VAL A 105 4.45 -4.41 9.76
N SER A 106 4.81 -3.30 9.11
CA SER A 106 6.12 -2.65 9.29
C SER A 106 6.39 -2.20 10.72
N THR A 107 5.34 -1.89 11.49
CA THR A 107 5.47 -1.42 12.88
C THR A 107 5.58 -2.53 13.92
N THR A 108 5.38 -3.80 13.53
CA THR A 108 5.18 -4.91 14.48
C THR A 108 6.44 -5.66 14.87
N LYS A 109 7.61 -5.29 14.32
CA LYS A 109 8.90 -5.94 14.59
C LYS A 109 9.96 -4.93 15.03
N PRO A 110 9.70 -4.15 16.12
CA PRO A 110 10.64 -3.12 16.57
C PRO A 110 12.01 -3.69 17.00
N GLU A 111 12.06 -4.98 17.34
CA GLU A 111 13.30 -5.70 17.65
C GLU A 111 14.19 -5.95 16.41
N VAL A 112 13.62 -5.89 15.22
CA VAL A 112 14.37 -5.97 13.94
C VAL A 112 14.70 -4.58 13.43
N ALA A 113 13.68 -3.75 13.25
CA ALA A 113 13.80 -2.33 12.95
C ALA A 113 12.51 -1.62 13.38
N ASP A 114 12.64 -0.57 14.16
CA ASP A 114 11.51 0.23 14.63
C ASP A 114 11.03 1.17 13.51
N VAL A 115 9.83 0.91 12.98
CA VAL A 115 9.14 1.73 11.98
C VAL A 115 7.90 2.34 12.62
N ARG A 116 7.61 3.60 12.30
CA ARG A 116 6.49 4.37 12.83
C ARG A 116 5.70 5.03 11.73
N LEU A 117 4.38 5.09 11.86
CA LEU A 117 3.49 5.76 10.92
C LEU A 117 3.36 7.23 11.33
N VAL A 118 3.65 8.15 10.41
CA VAL A 118 3.74 9.59 10.69
C VAL A 118 2.71 10.44 9.94
N ALA A 119 2.11 9.91 8.87
CA ALA A 119 1.06 10.58 8.11
C ALA A 119 0.17 9.58 7.36
N VAL A 120 -1.01 10.05 6.92
CA VAL A 120 -1.92 9.35 6.01
C VAL A 120 -1.76 9.98 4.63
N VAL A 121 -1.52 9.17 3.60
CA VAL A 121 -1.24 9.68 2.24
C VAL A 121 -2.45 9.65 1.32
N GLY A 122 -3.45 8.84 1.63
CA GLY A 122 -4.72 8.76 0.92
C GLY A 122 -5.67 7.79 1.59
N MET A 123 -6.97 7.97 1.39
CA MET A 123 -8.04 7.06 1.82
C MET A 123 -9.11 6.97 0.74
N GLY A 124 -9.67 5.79 0.55
CA GLY A 124 -10.73 5.61 -0.44
C GLY A 124 -11.65 4.43 -0.16
N TRP A 125 -12.65 4.31 -1.01
CA TRP A 125 -13.61 3.21 -1.01
C TRP A 125 -13.45 2.32 -2.23
N ASP A 126 -12.91 2.88 -3.32
CA ASP A 126 -12.86 2.25 -4.63
C ASP A 126 -11.46 2.28 -5.29
N GLN A 127 -10.42 2.49 -4.48
CA GLN A 127 -9.03 2.50 -4.96
C GLN A 127 -8.33 1.17 -4.74
N CYS A 128 -8.35 0.61 -3.52
CA CYS A 128 -7.83 -0.72 -3.23
C CYS A 128 -8.94 -1.78 -3.23
N ASN A 129 -10.11 -1.43 -2.79
CA ASN A 129 -11.21 -2.34 -2.50
C ASN A 129 -12.13 -2.51 -3.72
N VAL A 130 -11.68 -3.23 -4.78
CA VAL A 130 -12.46 -3.40 -6.02
C VAL A 130 -12.60 -4.86 -6.40
N PHE A 131 -13.84 -5.33 -6.53
CA PHE A 131 -14.16 -6.60 -7.19
C PHE A 131 -14.25 -6.42 -8.69
N LEU A 132 -13.48 -7.23 -9.37
CA LEU A 132 -13.56 -7.44 -10.82
C LEU A 132 -14.10 -8.82 -11.12
N VAL A 133 -14.95 -8.91 -12.13
CA VAL A 133 -15.36 -10.17 -12.76
C VAL A 133 -14.93 -10.17 -14.22
N ARG A 134 -14.80 -11.33 -14.83
CA ARG A 134 -14.56 -11.45 -16.27
C ARG A 134 -15.64 -10.69 -17.06
N ASN A 135 -15.26 -10.18 -18.21
CA ASN A 135 -16.19 -9.40 -19.03
C ASN A 135 -17.37 -10.24 -19.59
N ASP A 136 -17.17 -11.56 -19.72
CA ASP A 136 -18.22 -12.52 -20.14
C ASP A 136 -19.09 -13.06 -18.99
N ALA A 137 -18.85 -12.63 -17.74
CA ALA A 137 -19.74 -12.93 -16.62
C ALA A 137 -21.15 -12.33 -16.83
N PRO A 138 -22.21 -12.86 -16.19
CA PRO A 138 -23.56 -12.30 -16.28
C PRO A 138 -23.60 -10.81 -15.94
N LYS A 139 -24.52 -10.05 -16.52
CA LYS A 139 -24.82 -8.70 -16.07
C LYS A 139 -25.57 -8.77 -14.75
N PHE A 140 -25.21 -7.92 -13.81
CA PHE A 140 -25.83 -7.82 -12.50
C PHE A 140 -26.67 -6.56 -12.41
N ALA A 141 -27.82 -6.62 -11.74
CA ALA A 141 -28.67 -5.47 -11.49
C ALA A 141 -28.14 -4.60 -10.34
N SER A 142 -27.24 -5.15 -9.49
CA SER A 142 -26.63 -4.44 -8.38
C SER A 142 -25.28 -5.05 -7.99
N ASP A 143 -24.49 -4.29 -7.21
CA ASP A 143 -23.27 -4.77 -6.57
C ASP A 143 -23.52 -5.94 -5.61
N GLN A 144 -24.65 -5.95 -4.90
CA GLN A 144 -25.05 -7.05 -4.02
C GLN A 144 -25.32 -8.35 -4.79
N GLU A 145 -25.93 -8.26 -5.96
CA GLU A 145 -26.13 -9.43 -6.83
C GLU A 145 -24.78 -9.96 -7.35
N ALA A 146 -23.89 -9.06 -7.76
CA ALA A 146 -22.55 -9.42 -8.18
C ALA A 146 -21.74 -10.11 -7.06
N ILE A 147 -21.84 -9.61 -5.82
CA ILE A 147 -21.20 -10.23 -4.66
C ILE A 147 -21.74 -11.64 -4.42
N LYS A 148 -23.06 -11.85 -4.48
CA LYS A 148 -23.66 -13.19 -4.33
C LYS A 148 -23.24 -14.15 -5.44
N TRP A 149 -23.04 -13.66 -6.65
CA TRP A 149 -22.60 -14.48 -7.79
C TRP A 149 -21.20 -15.08 -7.58
N LEU A 150 -20.37 -14.47 -6.70
CA LEU A 150 -19.02 -14.99 -6.38
C LEU A 150 -19.06 -16.32 -5.61
N ASP A 151 -20.21 -16.75 -5.12
CA ASP A 151 -20.35 -18.06 -4.48
C ASP A 151 -20.01 -19.18 -5.44
N GLY A 152 -19.13 -20.10 -5.03
CA GLY A 152 -18.63 -21.18 -5.87
C GLY A 152 -17.70 -20.75 -7.03
N LYS A 153 -17.26 -19.46 -7.13
CA LYS A 153 -16.35 -18.96 -8.17
C LYS A 153 -14.89 -19.03 -7.74
N GLN A 154 -13.99 -19.00 -8.72
CA GLN A 154 -12.56 -18.86 -8.48
C GLN A 154 -12.21 -17.38 -8.35
N VAL A 155 -11.80 -16.97 -7.16
CA VAL A 155 -11.46 -15.57 -6.86
C VAL A 155 -9.98 -15.47 -6.51
N ALA A 156 -9.26 -14.58 -7.19
CA ALA A 156 -7.85 -14.32 -6.94
C ALA A 156 -7.66 -12.99 -6.20
N VAL A 157 -6.65 -12.95 -5.31
CA VAL A 157 -6.32 -11.79 -4.51
C VAL A 157 -4.84 -11.82 -4.13
N PRO A 158 -4.15 -10.68 -4.01
CA PRO A 158 -2.86 -10.62 -3.33
C PRO A 158 -3.07 -10.71 -1.81
N LYS A 159 -2.88 -11.90 -1.22
CA LYS A 159 -3.09 -12.11 0.23
C LYS A 159 -2.20 -11.22 1.08
N GLY A 160 -2.71 -10.81 2.24
CA GLY A 160 -2.03 -9.90 3.16
C GLY A 160 -2.08 -8.42 2.74
N SER A 161 -2.90 -8.07 1.77
CA SER A 161 -3.15 -6.70 1.32
C SER A 161 -4.52 -6.17 1.78
N CYS A 162 -4.78 -4.87 1.51
CA CYS A 162 -6.11 -4.24 1.69
C CYS A 162 -7.21 -5.04 0.98
N THR A 163 -6.95 -5.51 -0.25
CA THR A 163 -7.91 -6.31 -1.03
C THR A 163 -8.24 -7.65 -0.39
N ASP A 164 -7.29 -8.29 0.27
CA ASP A 164 -7.52 -9.54 1.00
C ASP A 164 -8.44 -9.32 2.21
N ARG A 165 -8.16 -8.29 3.01
CA ARG A 165 -9.02 -7.88 4.13
C ARG A 165 -10.44 -7.59 3.66
N PHE A 166 -10.55 -6.76 2.62
CA PHE A 166 -11.83 -6.41 2.01
C PHE A 166 -12.60 -7.63 1.51
N ALA A 167 -11.97 -8.49 0.70
CA ALA A 167 -12.60 -9.68 0.15
C ALA A 167 -13.15 -10.60 1.25
N GLN A 168 -12.36 -10.87 2.28
CA GLN A 168 -12.79 -11.74 3.38
C GLN A 168 -13.92 -11.11 4.20
N ALA A 169 -13.90 -9.80 4.42
CA ALA A 169 -14.99 -9.09 5.08
C ALA A 169 -16.30 -9.19 4.27
N VAL A 170 -16.21 -9.01 2.94
CA VAL A 170 -17.36 -9.16 2.03
C VAL A 170 -17.90 -10.59 2.04
N PHE A 171 -17.05 -11.59 1.89
CA PHE A 171 -17.45 -13.00 1.88
C PHE A 171 -18.15 -13.38 3.18
N LYS A 172 -17.57 -13.01 4.32
CA LYS A 172 -18.18 -13.25 5.65
C LYS A 172 -19.55 -12.58 5.79
N LYS A 173 -19.68 -11.31 5.40
CA LYS A 173 -20.92 -10.53 5.50
C LYS A 173 -22.01 -11.04 4.56
N ALA A 174 -21.65 -11.46 3.34
CA ALA A 174 -22.59 -11.90 2.33
C ALA A 174 -22.90 -13.41 2.37
N GLY A 175 -22.19 -14.19 3.20
CA GLY A 175 -22.30 -15.64 3.25
C GLY A 175 -21.81 -16.32 1.96
N VAL A 176 -20.81 -15.76 1.31
CA VAL A 176 -20.22 -16.23 0.03
C VAL A 176 -19.00 -17.10 0.32
N THR A 177 -18.92 -18.25 -0.34
CA THR A 177 -17.78 -19.16 -0.28
C THR A 177 -17.24 -19.43 -1.67
N PRO A 178 -16.13 -18.82 -2.10
CA PRO A 178 -15.49 -19.13 -3.36
C PRO A 178 -15.08 -20.62 -3.44
N SER A 179 -15.18 -21.24 -4.63
CA SER A 179 -14.66 -22.61 -4.84
C SER A 179 -13.14 -22.67 -4.73
N ALA A 180 -12.46 -21.55 -5.05
CA ALA A 180 -11.03 -21.36 -4.84
C ALA A 180 -10.75 -19.89 -4.51
N TYR A 181 -10.02 -19.66 -3.41
CA TYR A 181 -9.52 -18.34 -2.99
C TYR A 181 -8.01 -18.30 -3.16
N LEU A 182 -7.57 -17.78 -4.32
CA LEU A 182 -6.21 -17.94 -4.83
C LEU A 182 -5.31 -16.77 -4.42
N ASN A 183 -4.16 -17.09 -3.81
CA ASN A 183 -3.11 -16.10 -3.54
C ASN A 183 -2.29 -15.86 -4.81
N GLN A 184 -2.47 -14.73 -5.46
CA GLN A 184 -1.78 -14.36 -6.68
C GLN A 184 -1.37 -12.88 -6.63
N ASN A 185 -0.18 -12.56 -7.15
CA ASN A 185 0.21 -11.18 -7.34
C ASN A 185 -0.51 -10.56 -8.55
N ILE A 186 -0.45 -9.24 -8.67
CA ILE A 186 -1.15 -8.47 -9.71
C ILE A 186 -0.81 -8.92 -11.14
N GLU A 187 0.43 -9.29 -11.41
CA GLU A 187 0.86 -9.72 -12.74
C GLU A 187 0.27 -11.09 -13.10
N VAL A 188 0.24 -12.01 -12.14
CA VAL A 188 -0.39 -13.33 -12.31
C VAL A 188 -1.90 -13.20 -12.47
N ILE A 189 -2.57 -12.35 -11.69
CA ILE A 189 -4.00 -12.05 -11.83
C ILE A 189 -4.30 -11.51 -13.22
N THR A 190 -3.53 -10.52 -13.68
CA THR A 190 -3.67 -9.96 -15.03
C THR A 190 -3.56 -11.03 -16.13
N SER A 191 -2.54 -11.90 -16.02
CA SER A 191 -2.33 -12.99 -16.97
C SER A 191 -3.47 -14.02 -16.94
N ASN A 192 -3.99 -14.32 -15.74
CA ASN A 192 -5.08 -15.28 -15.58
C ASN A 192 -6.43 -14.75 -16.08
N PHE A 193 -6.70 -13.44 -15.96
CA PHE A 193 -7.85 -12.83 -16.63
C PHE A 193 -7.75 -12.97 -18.14
N ARG A 194 -6.61 -12.65 -18.75
CA ARG A 194 -6.38 -12.82 -20.20
C ARG A 194 -6.55 -14.26 -20.66
N ALA A 195 -6.12 -15.22 -19.83
CA ALA A 195 -6.21 -16.64 -20.13
C ALA A 195 -7.58 -17.27 -19.75
N GLY A 196 -8.51 -16.51 -19.19
CA GLY A 196 -9.81 -17.01 -18.73
C GLY A 196 -9.75 -18.04 -17.61
N LYS A 197 -8.69 -18.02 -16.77
CA LYS A 197 -8.43 -19.03 -15.74
C LYS A 197 -9.03 -18.70 -14.37
N ILE A 198 -9.52 -17.49 -14.17
CA ILE A 198 -10.19 -17.05 -12.93
C ILE A 198 -11.49 -16.34 -13.30
N ASP A 199 -12.50 -16.48 -12.45
CA ASP A 199 -13.81 -15.85 -12.64
C ASP A 199 -13.81 -14.39 -12.17
N ALA A 200 -13.10 -14.13 -11.08
CA ALA A 200 -13.06 -12.85 -10.42
C ALA A 200 -11.70 -12.58 -9.74
N ALA A 201 -11.44 -11.32 -9.45
CA ALA A 201 -10.33 -10.92 -8.59
C ALA A 201 -10.71 -9.72 -7.74
N VAL A 202 -9.97 -9.53 -6.64
CA VAL A 202 -10.02 -8.31 -5.84
C VAL A 202 -8.65 -7.68 -5.89
N ILE A 203 -8.58 -6.51 -6.50
CA ILE A 203 -7.33 -5.80 -6.75
C ILE A 203 -7.53 -4.28 -6.65
N TRP A 204 -6.49 -3.52 -6.92
CA TRP A 204 -6.44 -2.07 -6.76
C TRP A 204 -6.10 -1.32 -8.06
N GLU A 205 -6.38 -0.02 -8.04
CA GLU A 205 -6.02 0.90 -9.10
C GLU A 205 -4.48 1.15 -9.14
N PRO A 206 -3.87 1.31 -10.30
CA PRO A 206 -4.48 1.51 -11.62
C PRO A 206 -4.73 0.21 -12.41
N THR A 207 -4.40 -0.98 -11.88
CA THR A 207 -4.55 -2.25 -12.62
C THR A 207 -6.01 -2.56 -12.92
N VAL A 208 -6.91 -2.21 -12.01
CA VAL A 208 -8.37 -2.31 -12.24
C VAL A 208 -8.76 -1.59 -13.53
N SER A 209 -8.43 -0.30 -13.65
CA SER A 209 -8.76 0.49 -14.84
C SER A 209 -8.11 -0.04 -16.11
N ARG A 210 -6.89 -0.59 -16.03
CA ARG A 210 -6.23 -1.25 -17.15
C ARG A 210 -7.02 -2.48 -17.65
N LEU A 211 -7.39 -3.39 -16.76
CA LEU A 211 -8.13 -4.61 -17.13
C LEU A 211 -9.51 -4.29 -17.72
N VAL A 212 -10.16 -3.25 -17.21
CA VAL A 212 -11.44 -2.77 -17.75
C VAL A 212 -11.26 -2.17 -19.14
N GLN A 213 -10.24 -1.33 -19.35
CA GLN A 213 -9.99 -0.73 -20.67
C GLN A 213 -9.56 -1.76 -21.71
N GLU A 214 -8.82 -2.80 -21.31
CA GLU A 214 -8.47 -3.92 -22.19
C GLU A 214 -9.67 -4.85 -22.51
N GLY A 215 -10.87 -4.59 -21.96
CA GLY A 215 -12.06 -5.41 -22.15
C GLY A 215 -11.98 -6.79 -21.49
N LEU A 216 -11.09 -6.99 -20.56
CA LEU A 216 -10.86 -8.28 -19.88
C LEU A 216 -11.77 -8.47 -18.66
N ALA A 217 -12.15 -7.37 -18.00
CA ALA A 217 -12.88 -7.41 -16.76
C ALA A 217 -13.87 -6.23 -16.64
N ARG A 218 -14.81 -6.36 -15.70
CA ARG A 218 -15.75 -5.32 -15.28
C ARG A 218 -15.64 -5.11 -13.77
N LYS A 219 -15.72 -3.87 -13.34
CA LYS A 219 -15.90 -3.50 -11.94
C LYS A 219 -17.34 -3.82 -11.53
N VAL A 220 -17.56 -4.47 -10.40
CA VAL A 220 -18.91 -4.91 -9.99
C VAL A 220 -19.25 -4.57 -8.55
N ALA A 221 -18.27 -4.36 -7.70
CA ALA A 221 -18.46 -3.92 -6.31
C ALA A 221 -17.17 -3.27 -5.79
N THR A 222 -17.31 -2.40 -4.78
CA THR A 222 -16.19 -1.74 -4.10
C THR A 222 -16.38 -1.77 -2.59
N GLY A 223 -15.45 -1.15 -1.89
CA GLY A 223 -15.59 -0.91 -0.45
C GLY A 223 -16.84 -0.11 -0.09
N ALA A 224 -17.32 0.79 -0.96
CA ALA A 224 -18.57 1.51 -0.73
C ALA A 224 -19.79 0.59 -0.70
N SER A 225 -19.78 -0.53 -1.42
CA SER A 225 -20.86 -1.53 -1.42
C SER A 225 -21.11 -2.16 -0.05
N VAL A 226 -20.10 -2.15 0.84
CA VAL A 226 -20.14 -2.83 2.14
C VAL A 226 -19.62 -1.98 3.31
N SER A 227 -19.33 -0.69 3.07
CA SER A 227 -18.78 0.25 4.04
C SER A 227 -17.38 -0.12 4.56
N GLU A 228 -16.53 -0.64 3.66
CA GLU A 228 -15.12 -0.96 3.93
C GLU A 228 -14.18 -0.04 3.15
N ASN A 229 -13.52 0.87 3.84
CA ASN A 229 -12.48 1.73 3.27
C ASN A 229 -11.08 1.13 3.39
N ASP A 230 -10.12 1.71 2.69
CA ASP A 230 -8.70 1.46 2.82
C ASP A 230 -7.92 2.78 2.88
N ALA A 231 -6.63 2.71 3.18
CA ALA A 231 -5.77 3.89 3.23
C ALA A 231 -4.31 3.56 2.89
N GLY A 232 -3.60 4.56 2.42
CA GLY A 232 -2.15 4.60 2.36
C GLY A 232 -1.55 5.38 3.53
N PHE A 233 -0.39 4.91 4.01
CA PHE A 233 0.33 5.53 5.12
C PHE A 233 1.78 5.80 4.77
N LEU A 234 2.33 6.84 5.39
CA LEU A 234 3.75 7.17 5.37
C LEU A 234 4.40 6.59 6.63
N GLY A 235 5.30 5.63 6.43
CA GLY A 235 6.12 5.06 7.48
C GLY A 235 7.53 5.61 7.45
N MET A 236 8.13 5.82 8.61
CA MET A 236 9.53 6.23 8.77
C MET A 236 10.23 5.37 9.83
N ARG A 237 11.52 5.14 9.66
CA ARG A 237 12.34 4.48 10.67
C ARG A 237 12.46 5.38 11.92
N ALA A 238 12.36 4.78 13.10
CA ALA A 238 12.42 5.52 14.36
C ALA A 238 13.80 6.12 14.64
N ASP A 239 14.88 5.51 14.15
CA ASP A 239 16.23 6.08 14.23
C ASP A 239 16.34 7.41 13.44
N LEU A 240 15.72 7.50 12.23
CA LEU A 240 15.58 8.75 11.50
C LEU A 240 14.77 9.78 12.29
N ILE A 241 13.61 9.38 12.82
CA ILE A 241 12.72 10.27 13.59
C ILE A 241 13.46 10.85 14.81
N LYS A 242 14.18 10.01 15.54
CA LYS A 242 14.91 10.39 16.77
C LYS A 242 16.10 11.30 16.47
N GLN A 243 16.90 10.99 15.46
CA GLN A 243 18.14 11.72 15.16
C GLN A 243 17.87 13.00 14.37
N ARG A 244 16.86 12.98 13.49
CA ARG A 244 16.63 14.05 12.50
C ARG A 244 15.18 14.53 12.47
N PRO A 245 14.67 15.08 13.58
CA PRO A 245 13.32 15.66 13.61
C PRO A 245 13.15 16.81 12.61
N ASP A 246 14.24 17.50 12.24
CA ASP A 246 14.30 18.50 11.18
C ASP A 246 13.96 17.91 9.81
N VAL A 247 14.51 16.72 9.49
CA VAL A 247 14.25 15.99 8.24
C VAL A 247 12.82 15.46 8.20
N VAL A 248 12.31 14.93 9.32
CA VAL A 248 10.91 14.48 9.42
C VAL A 248 9.95 15.62 9.12
N LYS A 249 10.16 16.79 9.77
CA LYS A 249 9.36 17.99 9.54
C LYS A 249 9.48 18.49 8.09
N ALA A 250 10.69 18.51 7.53
CA ALA A 250 10.95 18.87 6.15
C ALA A 250 10.19 17.97 5.16
N TRP A 251 10.26 16.66 5.39
CA TRP A 251 9.54 15.68 4.56
C TRP A 251 8.03 15.84 4.62
N LEU A 252 7.49 16.03 5.82
CA LEU A 252 6.04 16.23 6.01
C LEU A 252 5.55 17.55 5.39
N ASN A 253 6.34 18.63 5.42
CA ASN A 253 5.99 19.84 4.66
C ASN A 253 5.93 19.59 3.15
N ALA A 254 6.88 18.83 2.61
CA ALA A 254 6.89 18.43 1.22
C ALA A 254 5.72 17.49 0.84
N GLU A 255 5.37 16.55 1.73
CA GLU A 255 4.21 15.66 1.59
C GLU A 255 2.91 16.45 1.57
N LEU A 256 2.79 17.49 2.40
CA LEU A 256 1.65 18.40 2.41
C LEU A 256 1.50 19.10 1.05
N ASP A 257 2.60 19.67 0.52
CA ASP A 257 2.60 20.31 -0.79
C ASP A 257 2.23 19.29 -1.90
N ALA A 258 2.70 18.03 -1.79
CA ALA A 258 2.37 16.97 -2.74
C ALA A 258 0.88 16.58 -2.70
N GLN A 259 0.28 16.46 -1.51
CA GLN A 259 -1.15 16.17 -1.38
C GLN A 259 -2.01 17.34 -1.87
N GLN A 260 -1.65 18.59 -1.58
CA GLN A 260 -2.35 19.75 -2.13
C GLN A 260 -2.26 19.80 -3.66
N PHE A 261 -1.09 19.47 -4.23
CA PHE A 261 -0.93 19.37 -5.68
C PHE A 261 -1.81 18.27 -6.27
N PHE A 262 -1.93 17.13 -5.56
CA PHE A 262 -2.76 16.01 -5.98
C PHE A 262 -4.26 16.33 -5.91
N ALA A 263 -4.69 17.10 -4.92
CA ALA A 263 -6.09 17.51 -4.73
C ALA A 263 -6.59 18.50 -5.81
N ASP A 264 -5.70 19.28 -6.43
CA ASP A 264 -6.12 20.28 -7.42
C ASP A 264 -6.45 19.58 -8.76
N PRO A 265 -7.73 19.60 -9.21
CA PRO A 265 -8.14 18.93 -10.45
C PRO A 265 -7.46 19.50 -11.70
N LYS A 266 -6.91 20.73 -11.66
CA LYS A 266 -6.13 21.31 -12.75
C LYS A 266 -4.86 20.52 -13.04
N ASN A 267 -4.33 19.80 -12.06
CA ASN A 267 -3.12 19.00 -12.19
C ASN A 267 -3.39 17.56 -12.67
N ALA A 268 -4.66 17.16 -12.88
CA ALA A 268 -5.02 15.76 -13.20
C ALA A 268 -4.27 15.22 -14.44
N MET A 269 -4.12 16.02 -15.48
CA MET A 269 -3.37 15.64 -16.69
C MET A 269 -1.87 15.52 -16.42
N GLU A 270 -1.29 16.47 -15.68
CA GLU A 270 0.12 16.43 -15.31
C GLU A 270 0.42 15.22 -14.41
N ILE A 271 -0.42 14.96 -13.41
CA ILE A 271 -0.25 13.84 -12.47
C ILE A 271 -0.33 12.50 -13.19
N SER A 272 -1.30 12.32 -14.10
CA SER A 272 -1.40 11.10 -14.90
C SER A 272 -0.18 10.88 -15.80
N LYS A 273 0.42 11.95 -16.34
CA LYS A 273 1.67 11.90 -17.08
C LYS A 273 2.87 11.53 -16.18
N ILE A 274 2.98 12.18 -15.03
CA ILE A 274 4.00 11.86 -14.00
C ILE A 274 3.92 10.38 -13.60
N ALA A 275 2.71 9.85 -13.41
CA ALA A 275 2.51 8.44 -13.09
C ALA A 275 2.89 7.53 -14.26
N GLN A 276 2.61 7.93 -15.50
CA GLN A 276 3.00 7.17 -16.70
C GLN A 276 4.52 7.06 -16.84
N GLU A 277 5.25 8.11 -16.57
CA GLU A 277 6.72 8.13 -16.63
C GLU A 277 7.37 7.21 -15.59
N GLN A 278 6.62 6.80 -14.56
CA GLN A 278 7.09 5.97 -13.44
C GLN A 278 6.49 4.56 -13.44
N THR A 279 5.64 4.23 -14.42
CA THR A 279 5.01 2.92 -14.56
C THR A 279 5.31 2.32 -15.93
N THR A 280 5.19 0.99 -16.03
CA THR A 280 5.34 0.27 -17.30
C THR A 280 4.02 -0.42 -17.65
N GLY A 281 3.62 -0.35 -18.91
CA GLY A 281 2.41 -1.02 -19.40
C GLY A 281 1.09 -0.31 -19.07
N PHE A 282 1.14 0.99 -18.76
CA PHE A 282 -0.03 1.84 -18.56
C PHE A 282 -0.01 3.04 -19.50
N SER A 283 -1.12 3.30 -20.17
CA SER A 283 -1.31 4.55 -20.90
C SER A 283 -1.64 5.68 -19.93
N GLN A 284 -1.36 6.93 -20.30
CA GLN A 284 -1.74 8.09 -19.50
C GLN A 284 -3.25 8.11 -19.24
N LYS A 285 -4.07 7.70 -20.23
CA LYS A 285 -5.53 7.62 -20.10
C LYS A 285 -5.95 6.65 -19.01
N VAL A 286 -5.35 5.45 -18.94
CA VAL A 286 -5.65 4.47 -17.87
C VAL A 286 -5.32 5.05 -16.50
N LEU A 287 -4.15 5.69 -16.36
CA LEU A 287 -3.73 6.28 -15.09
C LEU A 287 -4.61 7.46 -14.70
N TRP A 288 -5.02 8.28 -15.66
CA TRP A 288 -5.99 9.34 -15.42
C TRP A 288 -7.35 8.77 -14.97
N MET A 289 -7.85 7.73 -15.67
CA MET A 289 -9.11 7.07 -15.29
C MET A 289 -9.04 6.45 -13.90
N ALA A 290 -7.91 5.88 -13.52
CA ALA A 290 -7.70 5.25 -12.22
C ALA A 290 -7.89 6.24 -11.05
N ALA A 291 -7.33 7.44 -11.16
CA ALA A 291 -7.41 8.44 -10.10
C ALA A 291 -8.64 9.35 -10.22
N TYR A 292 -9.04 9.71 -11.44
CA TYR A 292 -10.01 10.79 -11.68
C TYR A 292 -11.25 10.35 -12.47
N GLY A 293 -11.21 9.23 -13.17
CA GLY A 293 -12.29 8.80 -14.05
C GLY A 293 -13.58 8.49 -13.32
N THR A 294 -14.69 8.58 -14.05
CA THR A 294 -16.02 8.23 -13.57
C THR A 294 -16.11 6.74 -13.26
N TYR A 295 -16.68 6.41 -12.13
CA TYR A 295 -16.96 5.04 -11.71
C TYR A 295 -18.47 4.85 -11.55
N PRO A 296 -19.08 3.85 -12.23
CA PRO A 296 -20.52 3.64 -12.15
C PRO A 296 -20.99 3.34 -10.72
N LYS A 297 -22.06 4.01 -10.29
CA LYS A 297 -22.65 3.81 -8.96
C LYS A 297 -23.13 2.38 -8.76
N GLU A 298 -23.65 1.75 -9.82
CA GLU A 298 -24.13 0.36 -9.83
C GLU A 298 -23.01 -0.65 -9.57
N GLY A 299 -21.76 -0.27 -9.81
CA GLY A 299 -20.56 -1.04 -9.46
C GLY A 299 -19.92 -0.65 -8.12
N GLY A 300 -20.59 0.19 -7.34
CA GLY A 300 -20.08 0.67 -6.06
C GLY A 300 -19.21 1.94 -6.16
N GLY A 301 -19.25 2.67 -7.28
CA GLY A 301 -18.51 3.91 -7.43
C GLY A 301 -19.02 5.03 -6.52
N THR A 302 -18.11 5.89 -6.07
CA THR A 302 -18.40 7.05 -5.22
C THR A 302 -17.97 8.35 -5.91
N PRO A 303 -18.62 9.49 -5.62
CA PRO A 303 -18.23 10.79 -6.20
C PRO A 303 -16.79 11.20 -5.84
N THR A 304 -16.35 10.85 -4.62
CA THR A 304 -14.98 11.07 -4.15
C THR A 304 -14.17 9.81 -4.35
N ARG A 305 -13.10 9.91 -5.15
CA ARG A 305 -12.22 8.81 -5.46
C ARG A 305 -11.17 8.58 -4.35
N ILE A 306 -10.56 9.66 -3.90
CA ILE A 306 -9.53 9.63 -2.85
C ILE A 306 -9.74 10.83 -1.95
N ILE A 307 -9.72 10.61 -0.64
CA ILE A 307 -9.61 11.65 0.38
C ILE A 307 -8.13 11.77 0.74
N LEU A 308 -7.64 12.97 0.96
CA LEU A 308 -6.26 13.25 1.35
C LEU A 308 -6.25 13.75 2.81
N PRO A 309 -6.24 12.84 3.79
CA PRO A 309 -6.35 13.21 5.20
C PRO A 309 -5.10 13.91 5.73
N TYR A 310 -3.92 13.53 5.25
CA TYR A 310 -2.60 13.95 5.72
C TYR A 310 -2.33 13.59 7.19
N ALA A 311 -3.21 13.98 8.11
CA ALA A 311 -3.15 13.61 9.54
C ALA A 311 -4.03 12.38 9.82
N PHE A 312 -3.78 11.73 10.97
CA PHE A 312 -4.59 10.60 11.43
C PHE A 312 -5.95 11.11 11.92
N THR A 313 -6.98 10.91 11.10
CA THR A 313 -8.38 11.19 11.46
C THR A 313 -8.96 10.03 12.28
N PRO A 314 -10.11 10.22 12.97
CA PRO A 314 -10.81 9.12 13.63
C PRO A 314 -11.07 7.92 12.72
N GLU A 315 -11.43 8.15 11.45
CA GLU A 315 -11.66 7.11 10.45
C GLU A 315 -10.37 6.33 10.12
N ALA A 316 -9.23 7.03 9.98
CA ALA A 316 -7.94 6.39 9.75
C ALA A 316 -7.52 5.54 10.96
N MET A 317 -7.74 6.01 12.18
CA MET A 317 -7.44 5.26 13.39
C MET A 317 -8.35 4.02 13.55
N GLU A 318 -9.63 4.13 13.22
CA GLU A 318 -10.55 2.99 13.23
C GLU A 318 -10.18 1.97 12.14
N LEU A 319 -9.74 2.41 10.96
CA LEU A 319 -9.21 1.54 9.93
C LEU A 319 -7.98 0.76 10.43
N ILE A 320 -7.01 1.44 11.05
CA ILE A 320 -5.81 0.79 11.63
C ILE A 320 -6.23 -0.29 12.63
N LYS A 321 -7.21 -0.01 13.49
CA LYS A 321 -7.72 -0.98 14.46
C LYS A 321 -8.33 -2.21 13.78
N ARG A 322 -9.22 -2.02 12.78
CA ARG A 322 -9.84 -3.13 12.05
C ARG A 322 -8.80 -3.94 11.27
N ALA A 323 -7.86 -3.26 10.61
CA ALA A 323 -6.80 -3.90 9.85
C ALA A 323 -5.83 -4.69 10.75
N SER A 324 -5.49 -4.17 11.93
CA SER A 324 -4.68 -4.89 12.93
C SER A 324 -5.40 -6.13 13.45
N ALA A 325 -6.69 -6.03 13.74
CA ALA A 325 -7.49 -7.17 14.18
C ALA A 325 -7.53 -8.28 13.11
N PHE A 326 -7.72 -7.91 11.84
CA PHE A 326 -7.68 -8.84 10.72
C PHE A 326 -6.31 -9.51 10.57
N LEU A 327 -5.21 -8.73 10.60
CA LEU A 327 -3.85 -9.29 10.53
C LEU A 327 -3.56 -10.27 11.66
N PHE A 328 -4.08 -10.01 12.85
CA PHE A 328 -3.97 -10.91 13.98
C PHE A 328 -4.82 -12.19 13.76
N GLU A 329 -6.06 -12.08 13.28
CA GLU A 329 -6.94 -13.21 12.95
C GLU A 329 -6.26 -14.16 11.96
N ILE A 330 -5.63 -13.63 10.91
CA ILE A 330 -4.88 -14.42 9.91
C ILE A 330 -3.46 -14.79 10.36
N LYS A 331 -3.08 -14.52 11.61
CA LYS A 331 -1.77 -14.82 12.22
C LYS A 331 -0.57 -14.18 11.50
N SER A 332 -0.78 -13.04 10.85
CA SER A 332 0.28 -12.26 10.22
C SER A 332 1.07 -11.41 11.21
N ILE A 333 0.42 -11.01 12.30
CA ILE A 333 1.04 -10.28 13.43
C ILE A 333 0.68 -10.95 14.76
N SER A 334 1.46 -10.67 15.80
CA SER A 334 1.34 -11.33 17.13
C SER A 334 0.34 -10.66 18.08
N SER A 335 -0.16 -9.47 17.76
CA SER A 335 -1.11 -8.71 18.59
C SER A 335 -2.14 -7.99 17.71
N ALA A 336 -3.41 -8.02 18.11
CA ALA A 336 -4.47 -7.24 17.45
C ALA A 336 -4.39 -5.73 17.74
N THR A 337 -3.64 -5.34 18.76
CA THR A 337 -3.44 -3.94 19.14
C THR A 337 -1.99 -3.56 18.87
N LEU A 338 -1.79 -2.47 18.13
CA LEU A 338 -0.46 -1.91 17.91
C LEU A 338 0.10 -1.34 19.22
N ARG A 339 1.42 -1.30 19.34
CA ARG A 339 2.09 -0.58 20.42
C ARG A 339 1.73 0.91 20.36
N PRO A 340 1.68 1.62 21.51
CA PRO A 340 1.20 3.01 21.58
C PRO A 340 1.93 3.99 20.66
N ASP A 341 3.23 3.76 20.44
CA ASP A 341 4.11 4.62 19.66
C ASP A 341 4.30 4.16 18.19
N ALA A 342 3.53 3.15 17.74
CA ALA A 342 3.53 2.73 16.35
C ALA A 342 2.98 3.79 15.39
N VAL A 343 2.07 4.64 15.91
CA VAL A 343 1.46 5.76 15.19
C VAL A 343 1.79 7.05 15.92
N MET A 344 2.34 8.01 15.20
CA MET A 344 2.82 9.30 15.73
C MET A 344 2.09 10.47 15.06
N PRO A 345 0.83 10.74 15.46
CA PRO A 345 -0.02 11.75 14.82
C PRO A 345 0.48 13.18 15.04
N GLU A 346 1.26 13.41 16.08
CA GLU A 346 1.76 14.71 16.48
C GLU A 346 2.60 15.41 15.41
N PHE A 347 3.32 14.65 14.57
CA PHE A 347 4.17 15.23 13.54
C PHE A 347 3.34 15.89 12.41
N ALA A 348 2.37 15.18 11.87
CA ALA A 348 1.48 15.74 10.84
C ALA A 348 0.63 16.89 11.40
N GLN A 349 0.12 16.75 12.63
CA GLN A 349 -0.64 17.80 13.32
C GLN A 349 0.18 19.07 13.54
N ALA A 350 1.46 18.94 13.92
CA ALA A 350 2.36 20.09 14.11
C ALA A 350 2.55 20.87 12.79
N VAL A 351 2.76 20.17 11.67
CA VAL A 351 2.90 20.82 10.36
C VAL A 351 1.61 21.50 9.93
N LEU A 352 0.43 20.86 10.09
CA LEU A 352 -0.86 21.49 9.80
C LEU A 352 -1.04 22.79 10.61
N LYS A 353 -0.77 22.74 11.90
CA LYS A 353 -0.86 23.91 12.79
C LYS A 353 0.05 25.05 12.35
N GLU A 354 1.31 24.76 12.01
CA GLU A 354 2.28 25.76 11.55
C GLU A 354 1.87 26.38 10.19
N ARG A 355 1.24 25.59 9.33
CA ARG A 355 0.77 26.04 8.02
C ARG A 355 -0.63 26.68 8.08
N GLY A 356 -1.28 26.72 9.26
CA GLY A 356 -2.63 27.23 9.42
C GLY A 356 -3.70 26.43 8.66
N LEU A 357 -3.48 25.12 8.51
CA LEU A 357 -4.34 24.20 7.77
C LEU A 357 -5.02 23.21 8.70
N THR A 358 -6.09 22.59 8.20
CA THR A 358 -6.84 21.52 8.88
C THR A 358 -6.95 20.28 7.99
N ALA A 359 -7.05 19.11 8.59
CA ALA A 359 -7.33 17.87 7.88
C ALA A 359 -8.84 17.72 7.60
N PRO A 360 -9.25 17.12 6.44
CA PRO A 360 -8.40 16.67 5.33
C PRO A 360 -7.90 17.85 4.49
N LEU A 361 -6.75 17.66 3.79
CA LEU A 361 -6.20 18.68 2.88
C LEU A 361 -7.01 18.86 1.61
N GLY A 362 -7.80 17.87 1.23
CA GLY A 362 -8.64 17.88 0.05
C GLY A 362 -9.14 16.48 -0.31
N GLU A 363 -9.81 16.43 -1.46
CA GLU A 363 -10.32 15.19 -2.03
C GLU A 363 -10.18 15.20 -3.55
N ILE A 364 -9.99 14.02 -4.11
CA ILE A 364 -9.99 13.82 -5.56
C ILE A 364 -11.38 13.33 -5.94
N LYS A 365 -12.11 14.17 -6.70
CA LYS A 365 -13.44 13.85 -7.21
C LYS A 365 -13.36 13.21 -8.58
N GLN A 366 -14.41 12.49 -8.94
CA GLN A 366 -14.60 12.04 -10.31
C GLN A 366 -14.65 13.24 -11.26
N LEU A 367 -13.98 13.11 -12.40
CA LEU A 367 -14.03 14.05 -13.50
C LEU A 367 -14.72 13.37 -14.72
N PRO A 368 -15.49 14.12 -15.51
CA PRO A 368 -16.08 13.57 -16.73
C PRO A 368 -14.99 13.23 -17.76
N ASP A 369 -15.21 12.25 -18.61
CA ASP A 369 -14.25 11.80 -19.63
C ASP A 369 -13.77 12.93 -20.54
N SER A 370 -14.60 13.97 -20.73
CA SER A 370 -14.24 15.18 -21.48
C SER A 370 -13.14 16.03 -20.83
N ALA A 371 -12.84 15.81 -19.55
CA ALA A 371 -11.73 16.46 -18.85
C ALA A 371 -10.36 15.84 -19.18
N TYR A 372 -10.35 14.63 -19.78
CA TYR A 372 -9.13 14.06 -20.31
C TYR A 372 -8.80 14.67 -21.68
N THR A 373 -7.73 15.45 -21.76
CA THR A 373 -7.28 16.15 -22.97
C THR A 373 -6.05 15.54 -23.63
N GLY A 374 -5.59 14.39 -23.16
CA GLY A 374 -4.45 13.66 -23.74
C GLY A 374 -4.79 12.87 -25.01
N ALA A 375 -3.79 12.18 -25.55
CA ALA A 375 -4.00 11.30 -26.71
C ALA A 375 -5.01 10.18 -26.36
N LYS A 376 -5.88 9.89 -27.33
CA LYS A 376 -6.91 8.84 -27.21
C LYS A 376 -6.29 7.44 -27.22
#